data_c5d826f1f54bb2b5d229b8d062470f6a
#
_entry.id   c5d826f1f54bb2b5d229b8d062470f6a
#
_cell.length_a   1.000
_cell.length_b   1.000
_cell.length_c   1.000
_cell.angle_alpha   90.00
_cell.angle_beta   90.00
_cell.angle_gamma   90.00
#
_symmetry.space_group_name_H-M   'P 1'
#
loop_
_entity.id
_entity.type
_entity.pdbx_description
1 polymer ?
#
loop_
_entity_poly.entity_id
_entity_poly.type
_entity_poly.pdbx_seq_one_letter_code
_entity_poly.pdbx_strand_id
1 'polypeptide(L)'
;RLIRFRLRARRFFSRYMAAYQLGYISQVWDPFFLDGTSKVLNSDVSHAFPISDAGLGAFGYTLEFLLGWQGGSKRWAKNPWLVCLFGFLVIPVSIISVLLIVLQPVVVGAWCSLCLATAFFMSIMILFTAPELVATLLLLKEAKHKHCFWQTFWHGIHVEEKKSKFLKQSFGITLPWSLLLLIVLGIWLIISASYINSGFLINIHYILGPLVVFISLISCAEVLRALRFLNLLFGAILLITVWFHHEISLLVIFHNLLLGFLIGFLSFPKGKVLEKYGSWQCLMF
;
A
#
# COMPACT_ATOMS: atom_id res chain seq x y z
N ARG A 1 0.04 -6.61 19.34
CA ARG A 1 0.92 -7.76 19.03
C ARG A 1 1.08 -7.97 17.53
N LEU A 2 0.02 -7.89 16.74
CA LEU A 2 0.05 -8.12 15.28
C LEU A 2 0.95 -7.12 14.52
N ILE A 3 0.88 -5.82 14.83
CA ILE A 3 1.72 -4.77 14.22
C ILE A 3 3.20 -5.04 14.50
N ARG A 4 3.56 -5.42 15.73
CA ARG A 4 4.94 -5.70 16.12
C ARG A 4 5.53 -6.91 15.37
N PHE A 5 4.74 -7.95 15.14
CA PHE A 5 5.18 -9.11 14.36
C PHE A 5 5.48 -8.74 12.91
N ARG A 6 4.59 -7.97 12.27
CA ARG A 6 4.71 -7.53 10.88
C ARG A 6 5.93 -6.62 10.66
N LEU A 7 6.17 -5.69 11.58
CA LEU A 7 7.36 -4.85 11.56
C LEU A 7 8.66 -5.66 11.67
N ARG A 8 8.69 -6.74 12.45
CA ARG A 8 9.85 -7.64 12.57
C ARG A 8 10.11 -8.41 11.29
N ALA A 9 9.09 -9.03 10.71
CA ALA A 9 9.22 -9.83 9.48
C ALA A 9 9.77 -8.99 8.32
N ARG A 10 9.20 -7.80 8.08
CA ARG A 10 9.62 -6.89 7.03
C ARG A 10 11.07 -6.44 7.19
N ARG A 11 11.47 -6.05 8.42
CA ARG A 11 12.86 -5.69 8.72
C ARG A 11 13.81 -6.85 8.45
N PHE A 12 13.41 -8.07 8.72
CA PHE A 12 14.22 -9.25 8.44
C PHE A 12 14.43 -9.44 6.93
N PHE A 13 13.37 -9.45 6.12
CA PHE A 13 13.47 -9.61 4.67
C PHE A 13 14.30 -8.51 4.01
N SER A 14 14.09 -7.27 4.39
CA SER A 14 14.83 -6.15 3.84
C SER A 14 16.33 -6.20 4.20
N ARG A 15 16.69 -6.57 5.44
CA ARG A 15 18.09 -6.76 5.84
C ARG A 15 18.75 -7.91 5.12
N TYR A 16 18.00 -9.00 4.88
CA TYR A 16 18.49 -10.14 4.11
C TYR A 16 18.82 -9.74 2.67
N MET A 17 17.91 -9.01 2.00
CA MET A 17 18.16 -8.47 0.66
C MET A 17 19.30 -7.46 0.64
N ALA A 18 19.38 -6.57 1.64
CA ALA A 18 20.48 -5.62 1.76
C ALA A 18 21.83 -6.31 1.96
N ALA A 19 21.89 -7.38 2.76
CA ALA A 19 23.10 -8.16 2.95
C ALA A 19 23.61 -8.79 1.65
N TYR A 20 22.68 -9.21 0.77
CA TYR A 20 23.03 -9.70 -0.57
C TYR A 20 23.58 -8.57 -1.46
N GLN A 21 22.89 -7.44 -1.58
CA GLN A 21 23.35 -6.31 -2.41
C GLN A 21 24.68 -5.71 -1.95
N LEU A 22 24.94 -5.75 -0.64
CA LEU A 22 26.22 -5.26 -0.06
C LEU A 22 27.34 -6.31 -0.10
N GLY A 23 27.09 -7.50 -0.66
CA GLY A 23 28.08 -8.56 -0.82
C GLY A 23 28.42 -9.36 0.46
N TYR A 24 27.64 -9.20 1.54
CA TYR A 24 27.84 -10.01 2.76
C TYR A 24 27.40 -11.47 2.62
N ILE A 25 26.46 -11.76 1.68
CA ILE A 25 26.03 -13.10 1.33
C ILE A 25 26.09 -13.24 -0.19
N SER A 26 26.53 -14.43 -0.66
CA SER A 26 26.74 -14.71 -2.08
C SER A 26 25.48 -15.15 -2.81
N GLN A 27 24.46 -15.63 -2.09
CA GLN A 27 23.21 -16.13 -2.66
C GLN A 27 22.01 -15.64 -1.86
N VAL A 28 20.92 -15.33 -2.56
CA VAL A 28 19.64 -14.99 -1.97
C VAL A 28 18.61 -16.05 -2.33
N TRP A 29 17.90 -16.54 -1.34
CA TRP A 29 16.84 -17.53 -1.52
C TRP A 29 15.54 -16.88 -1.93
N ASP A 30 14.89 -17.41 -2.97
CA ASP A 30 13.55 -17.00 -3.42
C ASP A 30 12.62 -18.23 -3.37
N PRO A 31 11.55 -18.21 -2.57
CA PRO A 31 10.68 -19.39 -2.40
C PRO A 31 9.79 -19.70 -3.60
N PHE A 32 9.48 -18.72 -4.49
CA PHE A 32 8.49 -18.90 -5.55
C PHE A 32 9.04 -18.67 -6.96
N PHE A 33 10.03 -17.80 -7.14
CA PHE A 33 10.52 -17.37 -8.45
C PHE A 33 11.99 -17.75 -8.72
N LEU A 34 12.51 -18.74 -8.00
CA LEU A 34 13.88 -19.27 -8.17
C LEU A 34 14.94 -18.14 -8.10
N ASP A 35 15.46 -17.70 -9.26
CA ASP A 35 16.46 -16.62 -9.36
C ASP A 35 15.84 -15.21 -9.44
N GLY A 36 14.53 -15.08 -9.27
CA GLY A 36 13.83 -13.82 -9.47
C GLY A 36 14.32 -12.73 -8.52
N THR A 37 14.50 -13.04 -7.24
CA THR A 37 15.03 -12.07 -6.26
C THR A 37 16.44 -11.62 -6.63
N SER A 38 17.33 -12.50 -7.06
CA SER A 38 18.70 -12.12 -7.46
C SER A 38 18.70 -11.26 -8.72
N LYS A 39 17.86 -11.58 -9.72
CA LYS A 39 17.71 -10.77 -10.95
C LYS A 39 17.22 -9.36 -10.63
N VAL A 40 16.21 -9.22 -9.77
CA VAL A 40 15.68 -7.91 -9.39
C VAL A 40 16.70 -7.10 -8.60
N LEU A 41 17.40 -7.70 -7.64
CA LEU A 41 18.38 -7.00 -6.81
C LEU A 41 19.66 -6.58 -7.56
N ASN A 42 19.97 -7.25 -8.69
CA ASN A 42 21.12 -6.92 -9.56
C ASN A 42 20.71 -6.12 -10.80
N SER A 43 19.43 -5.71 -10.92
CA SER A 43 18.96 -4.92 -12.07
C SER A 43 19.37 -3.45 -11.97
N ASP A 44 19.39 -2.76 -13.12
CA ASP A 44 19.65 -1.31 -13.20
C ASP A 44 18.64 -0.50 -12.38
N VAL A 45 17.40 -1.02 -12.24
CA VAL A 45 16.37 -0.38 -11.41
C VAL A 45 16.78 -0.33 -9.93
N SER A 46 17.40 -1.41 -9.42
CA SER A 46 17.85 -1.47 -8.04
C SER A 46 19.15 -0.68 -7.78
N HIS A 47 19.86 -0.32 -8.83
CA HIS A 47 21.08 0.51 -8.83
C HIS A 47 20.84 1.94 -9.34
N ALA A 48 19.58 2.34 -9.53
CA ALA A 48 19.22 3.70 -9.99
C ALA A 48 19.68 4.81 -9.02
N PHE A 49 19.84 4.49 -7.75
CA PHE A 49 20.45 5.36 -6.75
C PHE A 49 21.89 4.94 -6.45
N PRO A 50 22.79 5.89 -6.09
CA PRO A 50 24.18 5.57 -5.71
C PRO A 50 24.30 4.73 -4.41
N ILE A 51 23.19 4.48 -3.76
CA ILE A 51 23.06 3.68 -2.51
C ILE A 51 22.22 2.45 -2.82
N SER A 52 22.56 1.31 -2.23
CA SER A 52 21.77 0.07 -2.32
C SER A 52 20.29 0.33 -1.99
N ASP A 53 19.39 0.01 -2.92
CA ASP A 53 17.95 0.17 -2.75
C ASP A 53 17.42 -0.66 -1.55
N ALA A 54 17.85 -1.92 -1.44
CA ALA A 54 17.52 -2.75 -0.28
C ALA A 54 18.13 -2.21 1.02
N GLY A 55 19.28 -1.55 0.96
CA GLY A 55 19.91 -0.86 2.11
C GLY A 55 19.07 0.32 2.59
N LEU A 56 18.61 1.18 1.67
CA LEU A 56 17.68 2.27 1.99
C LEU A 56 16.38 1.74 2.58
N GLY A 57 15.82 0.68 1.97
CA GLY A 57 14.63 -0.01 2.49
C GLY A 57 14.86 -0.54 3.90
N ALA A 58 15.99 -1.20 4.17
CA ALA A 58 16.35 -1.72 5.50
C ALA A 58 16.46 -0.62 6.56
N PHE A 59 17.04 0.52 6.20
CA PHE A 59 17.12 1.70 7.06
C PHE A 59 15.74 2.26 7.36
N GLY A 60 14.94 2.55 6.32
CA GLY A 60 13.57 3.06 6.47
C GLY A 60 12.69 2.16 7.33
N TYR A 61 12.71 0.85 7.07
CA TYR A 61 11.94 -0.14 7.86
C TYR A 61 12.44 -0.29 9.29
N THR A 62 13.72 -0.01 9.54
CA THR A 62 14.25 0.02 10.92
C THR A 62 13.73 1.24 11.68
N LEU A 63 13.71 2.42 11.05
CA LEU A 63 13.14 3.62 11.64
C LEU A 63 11.64 3.44 11.91
N GLU A 64 10.88 2.92 10.95
CA GLU A 64 9.46 2.62 11.13
C GLU A 64 9.21 1.61 12.26
N PHE A 65 10.09 0.61 12.40
CA PHE A 65 10.01 -0.33 13.51
C PHE A 65 10.18 0.38 14.85
N LEU A 66 11.19 1.25 14.98
CA LEU A 66 11.47 1.99 16.21
C LEU A 66 10.32 2.94 16.56
N LEU A 67 9.82 3.73 15.59
CA LEU A 67 8.70 4.65 15.78
C LEU A 67 7.40 3.92 16.06
N GLY A 68 7.15 2.79 15.37
CA GLY A 68 5.96 1.96 15.58
C GLY A 68 5.97 1.19 16.90
N TRP A 69 7.15 0.98 17.50
CA TRP A 69 7.28 0.34 18.82
C TRP A 69 6.91 1.28 19.96
N GLN A 70 7.14 2.58 19.77
CA GLN A 70 6.85 3.61 20.76
C GLN A 70 5.37 3.93 20.83
N GLY A 71 4.83 4.07 22.02
CA GLY A 71 3.46 4.49 22.31
C GLY A 71 2.45 3.34 22.39
N GLY A 72 1.30 3.63 22.95
CA GLY A 72 0.15 2.74 23.11
C GLY A 72 -0.99 3.10 22.15
N SER A 73 -2.17 2.54 22.33
CA SER A 73 -3.36 2.78 21.51
C SER A 73 -3.84 4.23 21.44
N LYS A 74 -3.38 5.08 22.36
CA LYS A 74 -3.71 6.53 22.42
C LYS A 74 -2.55 7.43 21.96
N ARG A 75 -1.56 6.91 21.24
CA ARG A 75 -0.37 7.70 20.81
C ARG A 75 -0.75 8.87 19.90
N TRP A 76 -1.82 8.74 19.10
CA TRP A 76 -2.34 9.81 18.25
C TRP A 76 -2.70 11.10 19.01
N ALA A 77 -3.07 10.98 20.30
CA ALA A 77 -3.39 12.10 21.15
C ALA A 77 -2.28 12.47 22.14
N LYS A 78 -1.50 11.49 22.62
CA LYS A 78 -0.42 11.72 23.58
C LYS A 78 0.88 12.21 22.94
N ASN A 79 1.19 11.71 21.74
CA ASN A 79 2.42 12.02 21.02
C ASN A 79 2.13 12.32 19.53
N PRO A 80 1.41 13.41 19.20
CA PRO A 80 1.01 13.73 17.84
C PRO A 80 2.18 13.84 16.86
N TRP A 81 3.30 14.45 17.28
CA TRP A 81 4.51 14.59 16.47
C TRP A 81 5.08 13.24 16.01
N LEU A 82 5.02 12.23 16.87
CA LEU A 82 5.51 10.88 16.57
C LEU A 82 4.64 10.19 15.51
N VAL A 83 3.33 10.39 15.57
CA VAL A 83 2.39 9.84 14.57
C VAL A 83 2.55 10.54 13.23
N CYS A 84 2.74 11.88 13.22
CA CYS A 84 3.03 12.62 12.00
C CYS A 84 4.34 12.17 11.35
N LEU A 85 5.41 12.00 12.14
CA LEU A 85 6.70 11.50 11.65
C LEU A 85 6.58 10.08 11.11
N PHE A 86 5.86 9.20 11.80
CA PHE A 86 5.61 7.84 11.37
C PHE A 86 4.82 7.80 10.04
N GLY A 87 3.77 8.60 9.91
CA GLY A 87 3.00 8.73 8.67
C GLY A 87 3.85 9.28 7.51
N PHE A 88 4.70 10.27 7.79
CA PHE A 88 5.63 10.85 6.81
C PHE A 88 6.64 9.82 6.28
N LEU A 89 7.04 8.84 7.06
CA LEU A 89 7.92 7.75 6.62
C LEU A 89 7.14 6.65 5.89
N VAL A 90 6.03 6.18 6.47
CA VAL A 90 5.29 5.02 5.95
C VAL A 90 4.68 5.29 4.57
N ILE A 91 4.08 6.48 4.35
CA ILE A 91 3.35 6.77 3.11
C ILE A 91 4.27 6.81 1.89
N PRO A 92 5.38 7.60 1.85
CA PRO A 92 6.27 7.62 0.70
C PRO A 92 6.93 6.27 0.42
N VAL A 93 7.41 5.58 1.47
CA VAL A 93 8.05 4.27 1.32
C VAL A 93 7.07 3.23 0.74
N SER A 94 5.80 3.32 1.12
CA SER A 94 4.77 2.43 0.56
C SER A 94 4.49 2.72 -0.92
N ILE A 95 4.43 3.98 -1.32
CA ILE A 95 4.25 4.37 -2.73
C ILE A 95 5.44 3.86 -3.56
N ILE A 96 6.67 4.10 -3.09
CA ILE A 96 7.88 3.60 -3.76
C ILE A 96 7.86 2.07 -3.86
N SER A 97 7.45 1.37 -2.80
CA SER A 97 7.36 -0.10 -2.81
C SER A 97 6.40 -0.62 -3.89
N VAL A 98 5.27 0.05 -4.11
CA VAL A 98 4.32 -0.33 -5.18
C VAL A 98 4.89 -0.03 -6.56
N LEU A 99 5.55 1.12 -6.74
CA LEU A 99 6.23 1.45 -8.00
C LEU A 99 7.30 0.41 -8.34
N LEU A 100 8.12 0.01 -7.38
CA LEU A 100 9.13 -1.04 -7.57
C LEU A 100 8.50 -2.38 -7.95
N ILE A 101 7.36 -2.77 -7.36
CA ILE A 101 6.63 -3.99 -7.76
C ILE A 101 6.19 -3.93 -9.22
N VAL A 102 5.68 -2.78 -9.67
CA VAL A 102 5.28 -2.60 -11.08
C VAL A 102 6.48 -2.69 -12.01
N LEU A 103 7.62 -2.11 -11.63
CA LEU A 103 8.84 -2.13 -12.44
C LEU A 103 9.47 -3.52 -12.57
N GLN A 104 9.27 -4.42 -11.62
CA GLN A 104 9.81 -5.78 -11.65
C GLN A 104 9.44 -6.54 -12.94
N PRO A 105 8.18 -6.80 -13.27
CA PRO A 105 7.82 -7.53 -14.48
C PRO A 105 7.95 -6.69 -15.75
N VAL A 106 7.74 -5.37 -15.68
CA VAL A 106 7.70 -4.50 -16.86
C VAL A 106 9.11 -4.17 -17.37
N VAL A 107 10.06 -3.90 -16.48
CA VAL A 107 11.42 -3.46 -16.83
C VAL A 107 12.43 -4.60 -16.65
N VAL A 108 12.37 -5.31 -15.52
CA VAL A 108 13.34 -6.37 -15.20
C VAL A 108 12.94 -7.71 -15.82
N GLY A 109 11.65 -7.93 -16.09
CA GLY A 109 11.13 -9.19 -16.61
C GLY A 109 11.19 -10.33 -15.59
N ALA A 110 11.28 -10.03 -14.30
CA ALA A 110 11.35 -11.02 -13.21
C ALA A 110 10.58 -10.55 -11.99
N TRP A 111 10.08 -11.50 -11.19
CA TRP A 111 9.41 -11.25 -9.93
C TRP A 111 10.31 -11.58 -8.73
N CYS A 112 10.25 -10.78 -7.68
CA CYS A 112 10.96 -11.00 -6.42
C CYS A 112 9.96 -11.31 -5.31
N SER A 113 9.97 -12.53 -4.79
CA SER A 113 9.07 -12.97 -3.71
C SER A 113 9.24 -12.14 -2.44
N LEU A 114 10.47 -11.82 -2.07
CA LEU A 114 10.77 -11.06 -0.86
C LEU A 114 10.31 -9.61 -0.98
N CYS A 115 10.44 -9.02 -2.18
CA CYS A 115 9.95 -7.68 -2.46
C CYS A 115 8.41 -7.62 -2.41
N LEU A 116 7.73 -8.62 -2.98
CA LEU A 116 6.26 -8.75 -2.89
C LEU A 116 5.81 -8.86 -1.43
N ALA A 117 6.49 -9.69 -0.63
CA ALA A 117 6.18 -9.83 0.79
C ALA A 117 6.38 -8.51 1.55
N THR A 118 7.47 -7.78 1.31
CA THR A 118 7.71 -6.48 1.96
C THR A 118 6.65 -5.45 1.59
N ALA A 119 6.26 -5.34 0.31
CA ALA A 119 5.23 -4.42 -0.14
C ALA A 119 3.83 -4.79 0.37
N PHE A 120 3.52 -6.07 0.49
CA PHE A 120 2.29 -6.51 1.14
C PHE A 120 2.22 -6.06 2.60
N PHE A 121 3.30 -6.23 3.37
CA PHE A 121 3.37 -5.73 4.74
C PHE A 121 3.30 -4.21 4.82
N MET A 122 3.87 -3.48 3.84
CA MET A 122 3.74 -2.02 3.75
C MET A 122 2.30 -1.59 3.54
N SER A 123 1.60 -2.21 2.61
CA SER A 123 0.20 -1.93 2.33
C SER A 123 -0.68 -2.11 3.57
N ILE A 124 -0.41 -3.17 4.35
CA ILE A 124 -1.08 -3.40 5.63
C ILE A 124 -0.73 -2.32 6.67
N MET A 125 0.52 -1.83 6.67
CA MET A 125 0.91 -0.75 7.59
C MET A 125 0.13 0.54 7.33
N ILE A 126 -0.14 0.88 6.07
CA ILE A 126 -1.00 2.04 5.73
C ILE A 126 -2.39 1.90 6.34
N LEU A 127 -2.99 0.69 6.30
CA LEU A 127 -4.31 0.46 6.89
C LEU A 127 -4.42 0.91 8.35
N PHE A 128 -3.35 0.71 9.13
CA PHE A 128 -3.33 1.09 10.55
C PHE A 128 -2.84 2.52 10.75
N THR A 129 -1.93 3.00 9.89
CA THR A 129 -1.33 4.33 10.02
C THR A 129 -2.29 5.43 9.58
N ALA A 130 -3.06 5.22 8.51
CA ALA A 130 -3.93 6.25 7.94
C ALA A 130 -5.03 6.72 8.90
N PRO A 131 -5.82 5.85 9.57
CA PRO A 131 -6.80 6.29 10.54
C PRO A 131 -6.20 7.04 11.73
N GLU A 132 -5.03 6.59 12.19
CA GLU A 132 -4.32 7.21 13.30
C GLU A 132 -3.78 8.59 12.91
N LEU A 133 -3.21 8.71 11.71
CA LEU A 133 -2.73 9.99 11.17
C LEU A 133 -3.87 10.99 11.00
N VAL A 134 -5.01 10.56 10.42
CA VAL A 134 -6.17 11.45 10.24
C VAL A 134 -6.73 11.90 11.60
N ALA A 135 -6.81 11.01 12.59
CA ALA A 135 -7.22 11.39 13.94
C ALA A 135 -6.28 12.43 14.55
N THR A 136 -4.96 12.28 14.35
CA THR A 136 -3.94 13.25 14.78
C THR A 136 -4.10 14.59 14.06
N LEU A 137 -4.30 14.59 12.74
CA LEU A 137 -4.48 15.81 11.95
C LEU A 137 -5.75 16.58 12.36
N LEU A 138 -6.85 15.87 12.64
CA LEU A 138 -8.08 16.48 13.14
C LEU A 138 -7.87 17.12 14.52
N LEU A 139 -7.14 16.43 15.41
CA LEU A 139 -6.75 16.97 16.71
C LEU A 139 -5.92 18.26 16.56
N LEU A 140 -4.91 18.26 15.70
CA LEU A 140 -4.05 19.40 15.45
C LEU A 140 -4.81 20.56 14.79
N LYS A 141 -5.77 20.27 13.92
CA LYS A 141 -6.68 21.27 13.33
C LYS A 141 -7.51 21.96 14.41
N GLU A 142 -8.06 21.20 15.35
CA GLU A 142 -8.81 21.75 16.49
C GLU A 142 -7.89 22.59 17.41
N ALA A 143 -6.69 22.12 17.71
CA ALA A 143 -5.71 22.84 18.49
C ALA A 143 -5.27 24.16 17.82
N LYS A 144 -5.18 24.20 16.48
CA LYS A 144 -4.91 25.43 15.72
C LYS A 144 -6.01 26.46 15.92
N HIS A 145 -7.28 26.06 15.88
CA HIS A 145 -8.40 26.96 16.17
C HIS A 145 -8.38 27.52 17.61
N LYS A 146 -7.85 26.75 18.56
CA LYS A 146 -7.70 27.14 19.98
C LYS A 146 -6.38 27.87 20.30
N HIS A 147 -5.58 28.22 19.28
CA HIS A 147 -4.26 28.86 19.41
C HIS A 147 -3.24 28.09 20.28
N CYS A 148 -3.40 26.77 20.45
CA CYS A 148 -2.49 25.92 21.23
C CYS A 148 -1.81 24.83 20.39
N PHE A 149 -1.62 25.08 19.08
CA PHE A 149 -1.09 24.09 18.11
C PHE A 149 0.25 23.50 18.56
N TRP A 150 1.27 24.32 18.84
CA TRP A 150 2.62 23.86 19.16
C TRP A 150 2.67 23.09 20.47
N GLN A 151 1.90 23.53 21.48
CA GLN A 151 1.81 22.80 22.75
C GLN A 151 1.18 21.43 22.53
N THR A 152 0.07 21.35 21.80
CA THR A 152 -0.59 20.09 21.48
C THR A 152 0.28 19.19 20.61
N PHE A 153 1.01 19.74 19.63
CA PHE A 153 1.88 18.97 18.74
C PHE A 153 2.98 18.22 19.50
N TRP A 154 3.69 18.90 20.41
CA TRP A 154 4.79 18.32 21.14
C TRP A 154 4.40 17.51 22.38
N HIS A 155 3.43 18.00 23.16
CA HIS A 155 3.07 17.39 24.44
C HIS A 155 1.78 16.58 24.42
N GLY A 156 1.00 16.70 23.32
CA GLY A 156 -0.30 16.03 23.20
C GLY A 156 -1.35 16.56 24.18
N ILE A 157 -2.41 15.77 24.34
CA ILE A 157 -3.50 16.04 25.29
C ILE A 157 -3.74 14.82 26.17
N HIS A 158 -4.15 15.07 27.43
CA HIS A 158 -4.68 14.03 28.32
C HIS A 158 -6.09 13.66 27.85
N VAL A 159 -6.25 12.46 27.26
CA VAL A 159 -7.55 11.96 26.83
C VAL A 159 -8.16 11.17 27.98
N GLU A 160 -9.18 11.73 28.62
CA GLU A 160 -10.04 10.99 29.52
C GLU A 160 -10.75 9.86 28.76
N GLU A 161 -10.94 8.70 29.37
CA GLU A 161 -11.51 7.51 28.70
C GLU A 161 -12.93 7.74 28.15
N LYS A 162 -13.71 8.62 28.75
CA LYS A 162 -15.09 8.94 28.36
C LYS A 162 -15.21 9.73 27.04
N LYS A 163 -14.18 10.48 26.59
CA LYS A 163 -14.25 11.35 25.41
C LYS A 163 -13.64 10.76 24.14
N SER A 164 -12.93 9.65 24.20
CA SER A 164 -12.29 9.05 23.03
C SER A 164 -13.29 8.21 22.22
N LYS A 165 -14.19 8.89 21.49
CA LYS A 165 -15.09 8.24 20.51
C LYS A 165 -14.41 7.89 19.19
N PHE A 166 -13.17 8.33 18.99
CA PHE A 166 -12.36 8.02 17.80
C PHE A 166 -11.70 6.65 17.96
N LEU A 167 -11.75 5.83 16.94
CA LEU A 167 -11.07 4.53 16.83
C LEU A 167 -11.44 3.49 17.91
N LYS A 168 -12.71 3.44 18.32
CA LYS A 168 -13.12 2.61 19.46
C LYS A 168 -13.46 1.17 19.10
N GLN A 169 -13.95 0.89 17.90
CA GLN A 169 -14.59 -0.39 17.57
C GLN A 169 -13.86 -1.24 16.53
N SER A 170 -13.32 -0.64 15.48
CA SER A 170 -12.70 -1.36 14.36
C SER A 170 -11.31 -0.86 13.96
N PHE A 171 -10.70 0.01 14.75
CA PHE A 171 -9.46 0.72 14.40
C PHE A 171 -9.56 1.47 13.05
N GLY A 172 -10.77 1.81 12.60
CA GLY A 172 -11.01 2.46 11.33
C GLY A 172 -10.77 1.58 10.09
N ILE A 173 -10.87 0.26 10.25
CA ILE A 173 -10.67 -0.71 9.17
C ILE A 173 -11.96 -1.53 9.03
N THR A 174 -12.53 -1.50 7.83
CA THR A 174 -13.66 -2.35 7.44
C THR A 174 -13.36 -3.01 6.12
N LEU A 175 -13.81 -4.26 5.95
CA LEU A 175 -13.51 -5.10 4.81
C LEU A 175 -14.80 -5.38 4.00
N PRO A 176 -15.24 -4.47 3.11
CA PRO A 176 -16.38 -4.72 2.24
C PRO A 176 -16.05 -5.82 1.24
N TRP A 177 -17.03 -6.65 0.93
CA TRP A 177 -16.89 -7.73 -0.05
C TRP A 177 -16.46 -7.24 -1.45
N SER A 178 -16.89 -6.03 -1.86
CA SER A 178 -16.50 -5.43 -3.14
C SER A 178 -14.99 -5.19 -3.24
N LEU A 179 -14.35 -4.70 -2.17
CA LEU A 179 -12.90 -4.50 -2.14
C LEU A 179 -12.14 -5.83 -2.11
N LEU A 180 -12.69 -6.87 -1.45
CA LEU A 180 -12.11 -8.22 -1.52
C LEU A 180 -12.11 -8.77 -2.94
N LEU A 181 -13.23 -8.63 -3.66
CA LEU A 181 -13.32 -9.05 -5.06
C LEU A 181 -12.38 -8.25 -5.95
N LEU A 182 -12.21 -6.93 -5.72
CA LEU A 182 -11.24 -6.12 -6.46
C LEU A 182 -9.81 -6.60 -6.25
N ILE A 183 -9.44 -6.99 -5.02
CA ILE A 183 -8.12 -7.59 -4.74
C ILE A 183 -7.94 -8.88 -5.55
N VAL A 184 -8.95 -9.76 -5.56
CA VAL A 184 -8.91 -11.01 -6.33
C VAL A 184 -8.79 -10.73 -7.83
N LEU A 185 -9.55 -9.76 -8.37
CA LEU A 185 -9.47 -9.38 -9.78
C LEU A 185 -8.11 -8.77 -10.14
N GLY A 186 -7.51 -7.96 -9.25
CA GLY A 186 -6.17 -7.43 -9.45
C GLY A 186 -5.09 -8.52 -9.48
N ILE A 187 -5.18 -9.52 -8.61
CA ILE A 187 -4.31 -10.71 -8.64
C ILE A 187 -4.55 -11.50 -9.95
N TRP A 188 -5.79 -11.65 -10.36
CA TRP A 188 -6.13 -12.31 -11.62
C TRP A 188 -5.54 -11.58 -12.83
N LEU A 189 -5.54 -10.23 -12.84
CA LEU A 189 -4.88 -9.45 -13.88
C LEU A 189 -3.39 -9.80 -14.00
N ILE A 190 -2.68 -9.91 -12.87
CA ILE A 190 -1.25 -10.28 -12.86
C ILE A 190 -1.06 -11.67 -13.46
N ILE A 191 -1.88 -12.64 -13.05
CA ILE A 191 -1.78 -14.03 -13.52
C ILE A 191 -2.15 -14.12 -15.00
N SER A 192 -3.21 -13.44 -15.43
CA SER A 192 -3.70 -13.47 -16.81
C SER A 192 -2.71 -12.87 -17.81
N ALA A 193 -1.81 -12.00 -17.38
CA ALA A 193 -0.75 -11.45 -18.23
C ALA A 193 0.11 -12.54 -18.89
N SER A 194 0.32 -13.68 -18.22
CA SER A 194 1.11 -14.82 -18.75
C SER A 194 0.41 -15.58 -19.90
N TYR A 195 -0.88 -15.37 -20.11
CA TYR A 195 -1.65 -16.00 -21.18
C TYR A 195 -1.89 -15.09 -22.39
N ILE A 196 -1.40 -13.83 -22.32
CA ILE A 196 -1.57 -12.84 -23.36
C ILE A 196 -0.32 -12.80 -24.24
N ASN A 197 -0.48 -12.78 -25.57
CA ASN A 197 0.64 -12.78 -26.53
C ASN A 197 1.05 -11.37 -26.98
N SER A 198 0.36 -10.30 -26.53
CA SER A 198 0.67 -8.92 -26.88
C SER A 198 1.51 -8.26 -25.79
N GLY A 199 2.76 -7.88 -26.09
CA GLY A 199 3.68 -7.26 -25.14
C GLY A 199 3.13 -5.98 -24.49
N PHE A 200 2.38 -5.18 -25.24
CA PHE A 200 1.75 -3.97 -24.71
C PHE A 200 0.68 -4.31 -23.66
N LEU A 201 -0.22 -5.26 -23.94
CA LEU A 201 -1.27 -5.68 -23.01
C LEU A 201 -0.70 -6.38 -21.78
N ILE A 202 0.36 -7.18 -21.94
CA ILE A 202 1.09 -7.80 -20.82
C ILE A 202 1.55 -6.72 -19.85
N ASN A 203 2.20 -5.66 -20.36
CA ASN A 203 2.68 -4.56 -19.53
C ASN A 203 1.53 -3.83 -18.82
N ILE A 204 0.40 -3.60 -19.51
CA ILE A 204 -0.78 -2.98 -18.88
C ILE A 204 -1.33 -3.85 -17.74
N HIS A 205 -1.43 -5.15 -17.91
CA HIS A 205 -1.87 -6.07 -16.86
C HIS A 205 -0.90 -6.07 -15.68
N TYR A 206 0.42 -6.05 -15.93
CA TYR A 206 1.45 -5.96 -14.89
C TYR A 206 1.49 -4.62 -14.17
N ILE A 207 1.04 -3.54 -14.81
CA ILE A 207 0.90 -2.22 -14.18
C ILE A 207 -0.41 -2.15 -13.37
N LEU A 208 -1.53 -2.45 -14.00
CA LEU A 208 -2.84 -2.26 -13.39
C LEU A 208 -3.13 -3.28 -12.29
N GLY A 209 -2.69 -4.53 -12.43
CA GLY A 209 -2.93 -5.57 -11.44
C GLY A 209 -2.46 -5.20 -10.03
N PRO A 210 -1.15 -4.91 -9.82
CA PRO A 210 -0.65 -4.46 -8.52
C PRO A 210 -1.30 -3.17 -8.02
N LEU A 211 -1.62 -2.21 -8.91
CA LEU A 211 -2.28 -0.96 -8.54
C LEU A 211 -3.70 -1.21 -8.04
N VAL A 212 -4.50 -2.05 -8.73
CA VAL A 212 -5.85 -2.43 -8.28
C VAL A 212 -5.79 -3.12 -6.92
N VAL A 213 -4.86 -4.06 -6.72
CA VAL A 213 -4.66 -4.74 -5.42
C VAL A 213 -4.32 -3.73 -4.34
N PHE A 214 -3.35 -2.86 -4.58
CA PHE A 214 -2.87 -1.88 -3.60
C PHE A 214 -3.98 -0.89 -3.22
N ILE A 215 -4.61 -0.26 -4.21
CA ILE A 215 -5.69 0.73 -3.98
C ILE A 215 -6.87 0.08 -3.26
N SER A 216 -7.27 -1.13 -3.65
CA SER A 216 -8.36 -1.84 -2.99
C SER A 216 -8.00 -2.21 -1.54
N LEU A 217 -6.76 -2.63 -1.30
CA LEU A 217 -6.29 -2.96 0.04
C LEU A 217 -6.25 -1.73 0.95
N ILE A 218 -5.65 -0.61 0.52
CA ILE A 218 -5.60 0.60 1.35
C ILE A 218 -6.98 1.24 1.55
N SER A 219 -7.91 1.06 0.60
CA SER A 219 -9.30 1.49 0.71
C SER A 219 -10.10 0.73 1.78
N CYS A 220 -9.57 -0.36 2.33
CA CYS A 220 -10.14 -1.01 3.51
C CYS A 220 -10.02 -0.14 4.77
N ALA A 221 -9.05 0.79 4.83
CA ALA A 221 -9.07 1.87 5.81
C ALA A 221 -10.21 2.85 5.48
N GLU A 222 -11.10 3.07 6.45
CA GLU A 222 -12.30 3.90 6.24
C GLU A 222 -11.96 5.32 5.78
N VAL A 223 -10.88 5.90 6.32
CA VAL A 223 -10.40 7.25 5.96
C VAL A 223 -9.91 7.36 4.52
N LEU A 224 -9.48 6.26 3.92
CA LEU A 224 -8.99 6.17 2.54
C LEU A 224 -10.02 5.54 1.59
N ARG A 225 -11.26 5.35 2.04
CA ARG A 225 -12.32 4.68 1.27
C ARG A 225 -12.60 5.33 -0.08
N ALA A 226 -12.42 6.64 -0.20
CA ALA A 226 -12.59 7.37 -1.44
C ALA A 226 -11.59 6.97 -2.54
N LEU A 227 -10.40 6.46 -2.17
CA LEU A 227 -9.41 6.01 -3.14
C LEU A 227 -9.90 4.83 -4.00
N ARG A 228 -10.95 4.10 -3.58
CA ARG A 228 -11.56 3.05 -4.41
C ARG A 228 -11.98 3.54 -5.79
N PHE A 229 -12.32 4.82 -5.93
CA PHE A 229 -12.69 5.41 -7.22
C PHE A 229 -11.53 5.47 -8.23
N LEU A 230 -10.26 5.35 -7.79
CA LEU A 230 -9.13 5.18 -8.70
C LEU A 230 -9.23 3.86 -9.47
N ASN A 231 -9.85 2.83 -8.89
CA ASN A 231 -10.09 1.58 -9.62
C ASN A 231 -11.06 1.77 -10.79
N LEU A 232 -11.96 2.77 -10.75
CA LEU A 232 -12.78 3.12 -11.90
C LEU A 232 -11.94 3.60 -13.09
N LEU A 233 -10.91 4.43 -12.79
CA LEU A 233 -9.95 4.85 -13.82
C LEU A 233 -9.18 3.66 -14.39
N PHE A 234 -8.74 2.72 -13.55
CA PHE A 234 -8.02 1.53 -14.00
C PHE A 234 -8.90 0.61 -14.84
N GLY A 235 -10.18 0.43 -14.45
CA GLY A 235 -11.17 -0.27 -15.25
C GLY A 235 -11.38 0.40 -16.62
N ALA A 236 -11.50 1.74 -16.66
CA ALA A 236 -11.63 2.49 -17.91
C ALA A 236 -10.41 2.33 -18.82
N ILE A 237 -9.19 2.35 -18.26
CA ILE A 237 -7.96 2.09 -19.03
C ILE A 237 -8.02 0.71 -19.68
N LEU A 238 -8.42 -0.35 -18.96
CA LEU A 238 -8.58 -1.69 -19.53
C LEU A 238 -9.60 -1.72 -20.69
N LEU A 239 -10.71 -1.02 -20.56
CA LEU A 239 -11.72 -0.93 -21.62
C LEU A 239 -11.16 -0.23 -22.86
N ILE A 240 -10.41 0.86 -22.67
CA ILE A 240 -9.84 1.67 -23.75
C ILE A 240 -8.75 0.91 -24.50
N THR A 241 -7.91 0.12 -23.80
CA THR A 241 -6.79 -0.61 -24.41
C THR A 241 -7.21 -1.61 -25.48
N VAL A 242 -8.43 -2.11 -25.42
CA VAL A 242 -8.99 -3.02 -26.44
C VAL A 242 -9.10 -2.34 -27.82
N TRP A 243 -9.31 -1.02 -27.86
CA TRP A 243 -9.49 -0.27 -29.12
C TRP A 243 -8.18 0.02 -29.86
N PHE A 244 -7.06 -0.04 -29.17
CA PHE A 244 -5.75 0.29 -29.77
C PHE A 244 -5.05 -0.89 -30.45
N HIS A 245 -5.59 -2.11 -30.36
CA HIS A 245 -4.99 -3.31 -30.91
C HIS A 245 -5.95 -4.09 -31.80
N HIS A 246 -5.67 -4.11 -33.11
CA HIS A 246 -6.49 -4.80 -34.12
C HIS A 246 -6.21 -6.31 -34.26
N GLU A 247 -5.07 -6.80 -33.75
CA GLU A 247 -4.64 -8.19 -33.91
C GLU A 247 -4.79 -9.05 -32.64
N ILE A 248 -5.80 -8.75 -31.81
CA ILE A 248 -6.03 -9.48 -30.55
C ILE A 248 -7.10 -10.55 -30.75
N SER A 249 -6.91 -11.73 -30.13
CA SER A 249 -7.95 -12.77 -30.15
C SER A 249 -9.23 -12.30 -29.47
N LEU A 250 -10.38 -12.71 -29.99
CA LEU A 250 -11.70 -12.37 -29.40
C LEU A 250 -11.80 -12.73 -27.93
N LEU A 251 -11.11 -13.78 -27.48
CA LEU A 251 -11.07 -14.22 -26.09
C LEU A 251 -10.41 -13.17 -25.20
N VAL A 252 -9.28 -12.59 -25.62
CA VAL A 252 -8.57 -11.54 -24.86
C VAL A 252 -9.39 -10.24 -24.85
N ILE A 253 -10.05 -9.90 -25.95
CA ILE A 253 -10.98 -8.75 -26.01
C ILE A 253 -12.09 -8.92 -24.97
N PHE A 254 -12.78 -10.04 -24.98
CA PHE A 254 -13.86 -10.34 -24.04
C PHE A 254 -13.37 -10.34 -22.58
N HIS A 255 -12.23 -10.94 -22.33
CA HIS A 255 -11.59 -10.95 -21.01
C HIS A 255 -11.33 -9.54 -20.48
N ASN A 256 -10.70 -8.66 -21.29
CA ASN A 256 -10.39 -7.29 -20.88
C ASN A 256 -11.66 -6.44 -20.68
N LEU A 257 -12.66 -6.58 -21.57
CA LEU A 257 -13.94 -5.90 -21.41
C LEU A 257 -14.66 -6.34 -20.13
N LEU A 258 -14.70 -7.63 -19.87
CA LEU A 258 -15.30 -8.18 -18.65
C LEU A 258 -14.60 -7.68 -17.39
N LEU A 259 -13.27 -7.76 -17.34
CA LEU A 259 -12.50 -7.31 -16.18
C LEU A 259 -12.60 -5.79 -15.98
N GLY A 260 -12.49 -5.00 -17.05
CA GLY A 260 -12.61 -3.54 -16.96
C GLY A 260 -14.00 -3.13 -16.44
N PHE A 261 -15.06 -3.77 -16.92
CA PHE A 261 -16.42 -3.53 -16.43
C PHE A 261 -16.59 -3.96 -14.96
N LEU A 262 -16.11 -5.15 -14.58
CA LEU A 262 -16.21 -5.65 -13.21
C LEU A 262 -15.43 -4.76 -12.23
N ILE A 263 -14.20 -4.35 -12.56
CA ILE A 263 -13.39 -3.47 -11.73
C ILE A 263 -14.10 -2.12 -11.55
N GLY A 264 -14.62 -1.54 -12.64
CA GLY A 264 -15.41 -0.31 -12.58
C GLY A 264 -16.65 -0.46 -11.70
N PHE A 265 -17.46 -1.48 -11.93
CA PHE A 265 -18.70 -1.73 -11.18
C PHE A 265 -18.47 -1.97 -9.69
N LEU A 266 -17.48 -2.78 -9.32
CA LEU A 266 -17.14 -3.07 -7.93
C LEU A 266 -16.52 -1.88 -7.18
N SER A 267 -16.13 -0.83 -7.90
CA SER A 267 -15.61 0.40 -7.29
C SER A 267 -16.71 1.29 -6.69
N PHE A 268 -17.97 1.13 -7.09
CA PHE A 268 -19.08 1.94 -6.57
C PHE A 268 -19.54 1.59 -5.15
N PRO A 269 -19.68 0.30 -4.75
CA PRO A 269 -20.19 -0.02 -3.43
C PRO A 269 -19.28 0.50 -2.30
N LYS A 270 -19.84 1.36 -1.44
CA LYS A 270 -19.10 2.01 -0.36
C LYS A 270 -18.77 1.05 0.80
N GLY A 271 -19.68 0.12 1.08
CA GLY A 271 -19.63 -0.69 2.28
C GLY A 271 -19.97 0.09 3.56
N LYS A 272 -19.92 -0.59 4.71
CA LYS A 272 -20.20 0.01 6.02
C LYS A 272 -19.00 0.82 6.50
N VAL A 273 -19.25 2.01 7.05
CA VAL A 273 -18.28 2.85 7.77
C VAL A 273 -18.73 2.87 9.24
N LEU A 274 -17.89 2.41 10.14
CA LEU A 274 -18.22 2.21 11.56
C LEU A 274 -17.78 3.37 12.44
N GLU A 275 -16.66 4.02 12.08
CA GLU A 275 -16.07 5.11 12.86
C GLU A 275 -16.54 6.48 12.39
N LYS A 276 -16.49 7.48 13.30
CA LYS A 276 -16.86 8.88 13.01
C LYS A 276 -15.61 9.73 12.96
N TYR A 277 -15.36 10.37 11.82
CA TYR A 277 -14.17 11.18 11.56
C TYR A 277 -14.50 12.69 11.40
N GLY A 278 -15.61 13.16 11.96
CA GLY A 278 -15.99 14.59 11.91
C GLY A 278 -16.04 15.15 10.48
N SER A 279 -15.36 16.25 10.22
CA SER A 279 -15.32 16.90 8.89
C SER A 279 -14.69 16.02 7.79
N TRP A 280 -13.88 15.02 8.13
CA TRP A 280 -13.28 14.11 7.16
C TRP A 280 -14.31 13.18 6.52
N GLN A 281 -15.48 13.00 7.13
CA GLN A 281 -16.55 12.18 6.57
C GLN A 281 -17.03 12.67 5.20
N CYS A 282 -16.96 13.99 4.93
CA CYS A 282 -17.31 14.54 3.62
C CYS A 282 -16.40 14.05 2.48
N LEU A 283 -15.16 13.68 2.78
CA LEU A 283 -14.18 13.18 1.80
C LEU A 283 -14.28 11.67 1.54
N MET A 284 -15.10 10.96 2.32
CA MET A 284 -15.28 9.51 2.17
C MET A 284 -16.43 9.14 1.20
N PHE A 285 -17.18 10.13 0.72
CA PHE A 285 -18.37 9.94 -0.14
C PHE A 285 -18.05 9.99 -1.60
#